data_7e38f4cbf9c688ecc5a7fa605b42db92
#
_entry.id   7e38f4cbf9c688ecc5a7fa605b42db92
#
_cell.length_a   1.000
_cell.length_b   1.000
_cell.length_c   1.000
_cell.angle_alpha   90.00
_cell.angle_beta   90.00
_cell.angle_gamma   90.00
#
_symmetry.space_group_name_H-M   'P 1'
#
loop_
_entity.id
_entity.type
_entity.pdbx_description
1 polymer ?
#
loop_
_entity_poly.entity_id
_entity_poly.type
_entity_poly.pdbx_seq_one_letter_code
_entity_poly.pdbx_strand_id
1 'polypeptide(L)'
;RGKSSLADAIAFAVTGLPFFGERGIDRLHNETNPDLQITIRFTDDTGKAHKLTRSRQKDRMSITYDGYAIRQTDLNEMFGERDVFLSIFNPLYFIEELGEDGKKLLERHLPPVQQADVLSLLNAQTQQRLSGLKLLSPETFLKNRREEIRELEQNAVYLSGKLDLAQKQRQSSKDLSDRLTAQIQELQSEIASLEARRFENINLEDLQ
;
A
#
# COMPACT_ATOMS: atom_id res chain seq x y z
N ARG A 1 16.43 46.51 -8.77
CA ARG A 1 16.75 45.65 -7.60
C ARG A 1 15.51 45.50 -6.74
N GLY A 2 15.34 44.43 -5.96
CA GLY A 2 14.23 44.22 -5.01
C GLY A 2 13.02 43.43 -5.49
N LYS A 3 12.94 42.98 -6.76
CA LYS A 3 11.82 42.16 -7.25
C LYS A 3 11.71 40.81 -6.53
N SER A 4 12.83 40.11 -6.35
CA SER A 4 12.87 38.84 -5.62
C SER A 4 12.50 39.01 -4.13
N SER A 5 12.97 40.12 -3.52
CA SER A 5 12.62 40.42 -2.12
C SER A 5 11.12 40.68 -1.92
N LEU A 6 10.46 41.28 -2.92
CA LEU A 6 9.01 41.47 -2.89
C LEU A 6 8.28 40.14 -3.01
N ALA A 7 8.73 39.27 -3.89
CA ALA A 7 8.16 37.91 -4.04
C ALA A 7 8.35 37.10 -2.75
N ASP A 8 9.56 37.14 -2.18
CA ASP A 8 9.85 36.50 -0.88
C ASP A 8 8.94 37.05 0.23
N ALA A 9 8.72 38.36 0.28
CA ALA A 9 7.89 39.01 1.30
C ALA A 9 6.42 38.52 1.21
N ILE A 10 5.87 38.42 -0.01
CA ILE A 10 4.50 37.95 -0.22
C ILE A 10 4.42 36.45 0.15
N ALA A 11 5.32 35.62 -0.36
CA ALA A 11 5.36 34.20 -0.06
C ALA A 11 5.46 33.94 1.44
N PHE A 12 6.39 34.62 2.10
CA PHE A 12 6.58 34.48 3.55
C PHE A 12 5.37 34.95 4.34
N ALA A 13 4.77 36.09 3.98
CA ALA A 13 3.57 36.56 4.68
C ALA A 13 2.44 35.53 4.68
N VAL A 14 2.21 34.85 3.58
CA VAL A 14 1.12 33.85 3.43
C VAL A 14 1.54 32.48 3.97
N THR A 15 2.70 31.97 3.58
CA THR A 15 3.10 30.58 3.84
C THR A 15 4.07 30.38 5.01
N GLY A 16 4.79 31.43 5.37
CA GLY A 16 5.92 31.36 6.31
C GLY A 16 7.23 30.88 5.71
N LEU A 17 7.29 30.71 4.37
CA LEU A 17 8.47 30.33 3.60
C LEU A 17 8.83 31.38 2.55
N PRO A 18 10.11 31.46 2.14
CA PRO A 18 10.53 32.23 0.98
C PRO A 18 9.87 31.79 -0.32
N PHE A 19 10.05 32.56 -1.40
CA PHE A 19 9.43 32.36 -2.70
C PHE A 19 9.75 30.99 -3.35
N PHE A 20 10.94 30.46 -3.10
CA PHE A 20 11.33 29.12 -3.58
C PHE A 20 11.06 28.01 -2.55
N GLY A 21 10.38 28.31 -1.44
CA GLY A 21 9.97 27.31 -0.47
C GLY A 21 11.09 26.78 0.43
N GLU A 22 12.29 27.38 0.38
CA GLU A 22 13.40 26.94 1.24
C GLU A 22 13.01 27.00 2.71
N ARG A 23 13.40 25.97 3.46
CA ARG A 23 13.09 25.88 4.91
C ARG A 23 13.83 26.94 5.74
N GLY A 24 14.97 27.42 5.25
CA GLY A 24 15.73 28.49 5.89
C GLY A 24 15.19 29.86 5.53
N ILE A 25 14.89 30.68 6.53
CA ILE A 25 14.44 32.07 6.34
C ILE A 25 15.55 33.06 6.63
N ASP A 26 16.78 32.60 6.84
CA ASP A 26 17.91 33.41 7.26
C ASP A 26 18.29 34.49 6.23
N ARG A 27 18.03 34.21 4.94
CA ARG A 27 18.24 35.22 3.88
C ARG A 27 17.19 36.34 3.85
N LEU A 28 16.08 36.19 4.61
CA LEU A 28 15.02 37.22 4.64
C LEU A 28 15.24 38.32 5.67
N HIS A 29 16.09 38.09 6.65
CA HIS A 29 16.39 39.07 7.68
C HIS A 29 17.79 39.68 7.50
N ASN A 30 18.02 40.80 8.17
CA ASN A 30 19.29 41.45 8.17
C ASN A 30 20.26 40.74 9.13
N GLU A 31 21.55 40.65 8.78
CA GLU A 31 22.60 40.07 9.63
C GLU A 31 22.68 40.71 11.03
N THR A 32 22.34 42.02 11.13
CA THR A 32 22.38 42.75 12.38
C THR A 32 21.12 42.65 13.24
N ASN A 33 19.99 42.26 12.64
CA ASN A 33 18.71 42.12 13.36
C ASN A 33 17.95 40.88 12.84
N PRO A 34 17.83 39.83 13.65
CA PRO A 34 17.12 38.62 13.28
C PRO A 34 15.59 38.78 13.29
N ASP A 35 15.07 39.90 13.81
CA ASP A 35 13.63 40.14 13.81
C ASP A 35 13.15 40.48 12.40
N LEU A 36 12.10 39.81 11.98
CA LEU A 36 11.49 39.95 10.68
C LEU A 36 10.01 40.30 10.83
N GLN A 37 9.60 41.40 10.18
CA GLN A 37 8.18 41.75 10.09
C GLN A 37 7.81 42.11 8.67
N ILE A 38 6.81 41.44 8.14
CA ILE A 38 6.27 41.72 6.81
C ILE A 38 4.78 42.03 6.95
N THR A 39 4.38 43.12 6.30
CA THR A 39 2.98 43.51 6.21
C THR A 39 2.60 43.67 4.76
N ILE A 40 1.60 42.90 4.32
CA ILE A 40 0.99 43.07 3.02
C ILE A 40 -0.43 43.64 3.16
N ARG A 41 -0.81 44.48 2.22
CA ARG A 41 -2.16 45.00 2.07
C ARG A 41 -2.67 44.59 0.72
N PHE A 42 -3.87 44.08 0.68
CA PHE A 42 -4.50 43.60 -0.56
C PHE A 42 -6.00 43.88 -0.49
N THR A 43 -6.64 43.79 -1.63
CA THR A 43 -8.09 43.95 -1.76
C THR A 43 -8.65 42.63 -2.23
N ASP A 44 -9.72 42.16 -1.61
CA ASP A 44 -10.43 40.97 -2.03
C ASP A 44 -11.28 41.23 -3.28
N ASP A 45 -11.93 40.21 -3.80
CA ASP A 45 -12.82 40.25 -4.98
C ASP A 45 -14.07 41.12 -4.75
N THR A 46 -14.43 41.40 -3.49
CA THR A 46 -15.54 42.31 -3.13
C THR A 46 -15.10 43.77 -3.05
N GLY A 47 -13.81 44.07 -3.20
CA GLY A 47 -13.24 45.40 -3.09
C GLY A 47 -12.88 45.82 -1.67
N LYS A 48 -12.99 44.94 -0.71
CA LYS A 48 -12.63 45.22 0.69
C LYS A 48 -11.11 45.11 0.91
N ALA A 49 -10.53 46.10 1.56
CA ALA A 49 -9.11 46.13 1.86
C ALA A 49 -8.80 45.31 3.12
N HIS A 50 -7.76 44.50 3.03
CA HIS A 50 -7.27 43.66 4.10
C HIS A 50 -5.80 43.92 4.41
N LYS A 51 -5.39 43.60 5.64
CA LYS A 51 -4.02 43.72 6.11
C LYS A 51 -3.57 42.42 6.77
N LEU A 52 -2.58 41.77 6.17
CA LEU A 52 -1.92 40.59 6.74
C LEU A 52 -0.54 40.97 7.20
N THR A 53 -0.21 40.71 8.48
CA THR A 53 1.11 40.91 9.04
C THR A 53 1.64 39.61 9.62
N ARG A 54 2.81 39.20 9.19
CA ARG A 54 3.57 38.11 9.81
C ARG A 54 4.84 38.67 10.41
N SER A 55 5.12 38.32 11.65
CA SER A 55 6.36 38.67 12.31
C SER A 55 7.04 37.49 12.96
N ARG A 56 8.38 37.52 12.95
CA ARG A 56 9.23 36.62 13.71
C ARG A 56 10.07 37.47 14.64
N GLN A 57 9.94 37.22 15.93
CA GLN A 57 10.77 37.84 16.96
C GLN A 57 11.48 36.75 17.72
N LYS A 58 12.80 36.70 17.60
CA LYS A 58 13.60 35.55 18.05
C LYS A 58 13.06 34.28 17.39
N ASP A 59 12.54 33.32 18.16
CA ASP A 59 12.00 32.04 17.67
C ASP A 59 10.47 32.00 17.65
N ARG A 60 9.79 33.11 17.93
CA ARG A 60 8.33 33.17 17.96
C ARG A 60 7.79 33.79 16.69
N MET A 61 6.93 33.01 16.01
CA MET A 61 6.17 33.50 14.87
C MET A 61 4.79 33.98 15.32
N SER A 62 4.34 35.10 14.81
CA SER A 62 2.97 35.58 14.98
C SER A 62 2.37 36.00 13.65
N ILE A 63 1.07 35.83 13.52
CA ILE A 63 0.30 36.19 12.34
C ILE A 63 -0.90 37.00 12.79
N THR A 64 -1.13 38.14 12.14
CA THR A 64 -2.32 38.95 12.36
C THR A 64 -2.99 39.29 11.03
N TYR A 65 -4.32 39.13 10.98
CA TYR A 65 -5.14 39.48 9.86
C TYR A 65 -6.18 40.53 10.31
N ASP A 66 -6.18 41.69 9.68
CA ASP A 66 -7.02 42.84 10.04
C ASP A 66 -6.93 43.21 11.54
N GLY A 67 -5.74 43.02 12.14
CA GLY A 67 -5.50 43.31 13.56
C GLY A 67 -5.80 42.14 14.51
N TYR A 68 -6.39 41.04 14.06
CA TYR A 68 -6.68 39.88 14.88
C TYR A 68 -5.61 38.80 14.72
N ALA A 69 -5.20 38.19 15.82
CA ALA A 69 -4.28 37.05 15.77
C ALA A 69 -4.95 35.85 15.16
N ILE A 70 -4.32 35.20 14.18
CA ILE A 70 -4.80 34.03 13.48
C ILE A 70 -3.73 32.95 13.44
N ARG A 71 -4.12 31.73 13.08
CA ARG A 71 -3.22 30.58 12.88
C ARG A 71 -2.89 30.39 11.39
N GLN A 72 -1.85 29.61 11.13
CA GLN A 72 -1.53 29.22 9.75
C GLN A 72 -2.66 28.43 9.07
N THR A 73 -3.42 27.65 9.84
CA THR A 73 -4.58 26.92 9.33
C THR A 73 -5.63 27.85 8.74
N ASP A 74 -5.87 28.97 9.39
CA ASP A 74 -6.85 29.98 8.93
C ASP A 74 -6.39 30.65 7.63
N LEU A 75 -5.07 30.86 7.47
CA LEU A 75 -4.50 31.33 6.20
C LEU A 75 -4.59 30.27 5.10
N ASN A 76 -4.40 28.99 5.45
CA ASN A 76 -4.52 27.91 4.48
C ASN A 76 -5.96 27.77 3.95
N GLU A 77 -6.97 28.06 4.76
CA GLU A 77 -8.37 28.09 4.31
C GLU A 77 -8.63 29.27 3.35
N MET A 78 -7.98 30.43 3.57
CA MET A 78 -8.15 31.62 2.73
C MET A 78 -7.34 31.57 1.44
N PHE A 79 -6.09 31.12 1.49
CA PHE A 79 -5.14 31.21 0.37
C PHE A 79 -4.75 29.85 -0.21
N GLY A 80 -5.26 28.76 0.33
CA GLY A 80 -4.85 27.40 0.00
C GLY A 80 -3.68 26.92 0.85
N GLU A 81 -3.44 25.60 0.82
CA GLU A 81 -2.27 25.00 1.46
C GLU A 81 -0.99 25.61 0.90
N ARG A 82 0.08 25.60 1.69
CA ARG A 82 1.39 26.17 1.34
C ARG A 82 1.85 25.78 -0.07
N ASP A 83 1.85 24.48 -0.35
CA ASP A 83 2.39 23.96 -1.62
C ASP A 83 1.49 24.34 -2.80
N VAL A 84 0.19 24.48 -2.58
CA VAL A 84 -0.76 25.01 -3.57
C VAL A 84 -0.47 26.48 -3.84
N PHE A 85 -0.39 27.29 -2.77
CA PHE A 85 -0.14 28.71 -2.92
C PHE A 85 1.21 28.97 -3.62
N LEU A 86 2.28 28.32 -3.16
CA LEU A 86 3.61 28.49 -3.76
C LEU A 86 3.65 28.01 -5.20
N SER A 87 2.98 26.91 -5.55
CA SER A 87 2.92 26.40 -6.94
C SER A 87 2.23 27.37 -7.89
N ILE A 88 1.17 28.06 -7.42
CA ILE A 88 0.46 29.08 -8.22
C ILE A 88 1.30 30.36 -8.29
N PHE A 89 1.88 30.78 -7.17
CA PHE A 89 2.62 32.03 -7.08
C PHE A 89 4.00 31.95 -7.74
N ASN A 90 4.65 30.77 -7.69
CA ASN A 90 5.92 30.46 -8.33
C ASN A 90 5.85 29.11 -9.07
N PRO A 91 5.56 29.10 -10.37
CA PRO A 91 5.50 27.83 -11.13
C PRO A 91 6.78 27.00 -11.09
N LEU A 92 7.95 27.62 -10.90
CA LEU A 92 9.23 26.91 -10.75
C LEU A 92 9.27 26.10 -9.45
N TYR A 93 8.63 26.58 -8.39
CA TYR A 93 8.50 25.82 -7.15
C TYR A 93 7.84 24.44 -7.37
N PHE A 94 6.79 24.40 -8.17
CA PHE A 94 6.11 23.13 -8.50
C PHE A 94 7.02 22.16 -9.28
N ILE A 95 7.82 22.70 -10.21
CA ILE A 95 8.66 21.88 -11.10
C ILE A 95 9.95 21.45 -10.40
N GLU A 96 10.61 22.35 -9.70
CA GLU A 96 11.97 22.17 -9.19
C GLU A 96 11.99 21.65 -7.74
N GLU A 97 11.10 22.15 -6.89
CA GLU A 97 11.15 21.87 -5.45
C GLU A 97 10.23 20.72 -5.03
N LEU A 98 9.02 20.64 -5.59
CA LEU A 98 8.07 19.58 -5.23
C LEU A 98 8.38 18.23 -5.84
N GLY A 99 8.94 18.16 -7.04
CA GLY A 99 9.28 16.89 -7.71
C GLY A 99 8.13 15.87 -7.66
N GLU A 100 8.39 14.72 -7.03
CA GLU A 100 7.40 13.64 -6.87
C GLU A 100 6.20 14.06 -5.99
N ASP A 101 6.36 14.97 -5.05
CA ASP A 101 5.27 15.46 -4.22
C ASP A 101 4.33 16.39 -5.00
N GLY A 102 4.80 17.02 -6.06
CA GLY A 102 3.97 17.78 -7.02
C GLY A 102 2.92 16.90 -7.70
N LYS A 103 3.28 15.67 -8.06
CA LYS A 103 2.34 14.69 -8.59
C LYS A 103 1.23 14.37 -7.59
N LYS A 104 1.57 14.11 -6.33
CA LYS A 104 0.59 13.85 -5.26
C LYS A 104 -0.30 15.07 -4.99
N LEU A 105 0.27 16.28 -5.12
CA LEU A 105 -0.49 17.52 -5.00
C LEU A 105 -1.55 17.63 -6.09
N LEU A 106 -1.18 17.37 -7.34
CA LEU A 106 -2.13 17.33 -8.46
C LEU A 106 -3.20 16.26 -8.28
N GLU A 107 -2.82 15.04 -7.92
CA GLU A 107 -3.75 13.93 -7.70
C GLU A 107 -4.84 14.28 -6.67
N ARG A 108 -4.51 15.07 -5.64
CA ARG A 108 -5.50 15.52 -4.64
C ARG A 108 -6.48 16.57 -5.15
N HIS A 109 -6.08 17.38 -6.13
CA HIS A 109 -6.88 18.47 -6.67
C HIS A 109 -7.59 18.13 -7.99
N LEU A 110 -7.19 17.04 -8.65
CA LEU A 110 -7.88 16.56 -9.84
C LEU A 110 -9.18 15.83 -9.45
N PRO A 111 -10.24 15.97 -10.27
CA PRO A 111 -11.45 15.21 -10.06
C PRO A 111 -11.14 13.70 -10.11
N PRO A 112 -11.78 12.89 -9.25
CA PRO A 112 -11.55 11.44 -9.25
C PRO A 112 -11.97 10.87 -10.61
N VAL A 113 -11.06 10.12 -11.23
CA VAL A 113 -11.33 9.44 -12.50
C VAL A 113 -12.30 8.29 -12.24
N GLN A 114 -13.41 8.28 -12.95
CA GLN A 114 -14.39 7.20 -12.82
C GLN A 114 -13.85 5.92 -13.45
N GLN A 115 -14.05 4.79 -12.78
CA GLN A 115 -13.62 3.48 -13.30
C GLN A 115 -14.19 3.18 -14.68
N ALA A 116 -15.44 3.58 -14.94
CA ALA A 116 -16.10 3.39 -16.23
C ALA A 116 -15.36 4.11 -17.36
N ASP A 117 -14.88 5.35 -17.12
CA ASP A 117 -14.15 6.13 -18.11
C ASP A 117 -12.83 5.48 -18.47
N VAL A 118 -12.09 4.97 -17.46
CA VAL A 118 -10.85 4.23 -17.70
C VAL A 118 -11.10 2.96 -18.49
N LEU A 119 -12.12 2.19 -18.12
CA LEU A 119 -12.44 0.94 -18.80
C LEU A 119 -12.86 1.17 -20.24
N SER A 120 -13.58 2.27 -20.55
CA SER A 120 -14.01 2.60 -21.91
C SER A 120 -12.87 2.83 -22.91
N LEU A 121 -11.68 3.23 -22.39
CA LEU A 121 -10.46 3.45 -23.19
C LEU A 121 -9.69 2.16 -23.52
N LEU A 122 -10.03 1.04 -22.88
CA LEU A 122 -9.34 -0.23 -23.06
C LEU A 122 -9.99 -1.06 -24.18
N ASN A 123 -9.22 -2.01 -24.74
CA ASN A 123 -9.78 -2.96 -25.69
C ASN A 123 -10.81 -3.90 -25.04
N ALA A 124 -11.75 -4.45 -25.83
CA ALA A 124 -12.87 -5.26 -25.36
C ALA A 124 -12.43 -6.47 -24.51
N GLN A 125 -11.32 -7.13 -24.86
CA GLN A 125 -10.81 -8.27 -24.13
C GLN A 125 -10.32 -7.89 -22.73
N THR A 126 -9.65 -6.76 -22.61
CA THR A 126 -9.17 -6.22 -21.32
C THR A 126 -10.35 -5.72 -20.47
N GLN A 127 -11.32 -5.05 -21.10
CA GLN A 127 -12.55 -4.64 -20.41
C GLN A 127 -13.26 -5.85 -19.79
N GLN A 128 -13.42 -6.95 -20.54
CA GLN A 128 -14.06 -8.16 -20.05
C GLN A 128 -13.31 -8.79 -18.87
N ARG A 129 -11.97 -8.79 -18.91
CA ARG A 129 -11.13 -9.33 -17.81
C ARG A 129 -11.15 -8.46 -16.56
N LEU A 130 -11.32 -7.17 -16.71
CA LEU A 130 -11.36 -6.19 -15.61
C LEU A 130 -12.79 -5.90 -15.14
N SER A 131 -13.81 -6.30 -15.89
CA SER A 131 -15.20 -6.18 -15.50
C SER A 131 -15.44 -6.96 -14.21
N GLY A 132 -15.93 -6.30 -13.17
CA GLY A 132 -16.13 -6.90 -11.85
C GLY A 132 -14.95 -6.78 -10.88
N LEU A 133 -13.78 -6.28 -11.33
CA LEU A 133 -12.69 -5.93 -10.43
C LEU A 133 -12.82 -4.46 -10.02
N LYS A 134 -12.70 -4.20 -8.72
CA LYS A 134 -12.55 -2.82 -8.24
C LYS A 134 -11.13 -2.34 -8.60
N LEU A 135 -11.04 -1.31 -9.45
CA LEU A 135 -9.76 -0.72 -9.76
C LEU A 135 -9.22 0.00 -8.51
N LEU A 136 -8.16 -0.55 -7.98
CA LEU A 136 -7.38 0.02 -6.88
C LEU A 136 -6.17 0.75 -7.48
N SER A 137 -5.47 1.53 -6.65
CA SER A 137 -4.16 2.04 -7.08
C SER A 137 -3.27 0.87 -7.49
N PRO A 138 -2.38 1.03 -8.50
CA PRO A 138 -1.50 -0.06 -8.97
C PRO A 138 -0.72 -0.72 -7.84
N GLU A 139 -0.24 0.07 -6.88
CA GLU A 139 0.50 -0.41 -5.71
C GLU A 139 -0.37 -1.30 -4.80
N THR A 140 -1.58 -0.85 -4.48
CA THR A 140 -2.52 -1.61 -3.66
C THR A 140 -2.96 -2.89 -4.37
N PHE A 141 -3.21 -2.83 -5.68
CA PHE A 141 -3.54 -4.00 -6.48
C PHE A 141 -2.41 -5.03 -6.47
N LEU A 142 -1.17 -4.60 -6.71
CA LEU A 142 0.00 -5.48 -6.68
C LEU A 142 0.24 -6.08 -5.29
N LYS A 143 0.05 -5.30 -4.22
CA LYS A 143 0.16 -5.78 -2.85
C LYS A 143 -0.85 -6.89 -2.58
N ASN A 144 -2.12 -6.66 -2.88
CA ASN A 144 -3.17 -7.65 -2.66
C ASN A 144 -2.94 -8.94 -3.47
N ARG A 145 -2.46 -8.82 -4.73
CA ARG A 145 -2.13 -9.99 -5.56
C ARG A 145 -0.94 -10.77 -5.02
N ARG A 146 0.07 -10.12 -4.48
CA ARG A 146 1.20 -10.81 -3.83
C ARG A 146 0.77 -11.55 -2.57
N GLU A 147 -0.12 -10.99 -1.77
CA GLU A 147 -0.69 -11.65 -0.59
C GLU A 147 -1.51 -12.89 -1.01
N GLU A 148 -2.38 -12.76 -2.00
CA GLU A 148 -3.17 -13.86 -2.55
C GLU A 148 -2.29 -15.01 -3.10
N ILE A 149 -1.24 -14.69 -3.85
CA ILE A 149 -0.27 -15.68 -4.35
C ILE A 149 0.39 -16.40 -3.17
N ARG A 150 0.83 -15.67 -2.14
CA ARG A 150 1.46 -16.26 -0.96
C ARG A 150 0.53 -17.22 -0.21
N GLU A 151 -0.74 -16.86 -0.06
CA GLU A 151 -1.74 -17.74 0.55
C GLU A 151 -1.97 -19.01 -0.29
N LEU A 152 -2.04 -18.87 -1.61
CA LEU A 152 -2.19 -20.02 -2.51
C LEU A 152 -0.95 -20.93 -2.46
N GLU A 153 0.26 -20.39 -2.43
CA GLU A 153 1.50 -21.14 -2.26
C GLU A 153 1.53 -21.92 -0.93
N GLN A 154 1.13 -21.28 0.18
CA GLN A 154 1.04 -21.96 1.48
C GLN A 154 0.00 -23.09 1.46
N ASN A 155 -1.16 -22.87 0.86
CA ASN A 155 -2.18 -23.88 0.71
C ASN A 155 -1.70 -25.04 -0.17
N ALA A 156 -0.98 -24.78 -1.24
CA ALA A 156 -0.40 -25.81 -2.11
C ALA A 156 0.60 -26.70 -1.35
N VAL A 157 1.49 -26.10 -0.56
CA VAL A 157 2.44 -26.85 0.29
C VAL A 157 1.72 -27.72 1.32
N TYR A 158 0.70 -27.16 1.98
CA TYR A 158 -0.10 -27.89 2.95
C TYR A 158 -0.84 -29.10 2.33
N LEU A 159 -1.46 -28.89 1.17
CA LEU A 159 -2.14 -29.97 0.45
C LEU A 159 -1.18 -31.05 -0.08
N SER A 160 0.01 -30.64 -0.54
CA SER A 160 1.07 -31.57 -0.93
C SER A 160 1.50 -32.46 0.25
N GLY A 161 1.71 -31.86 1.41
CA GLY A 161 2.05 -32.62 2.63
C GLY A 161 0.95 -33.61 3.05
N LYS A 162 -0.33 -33.21 2.94
CA LYS A 162 -1.46 -34.14 3.18
C LYS A 162 -1.50 -35.29 2.18
N LEU A 163 -1.24 -34.99 0.91
CA LEU A 163 -1.21 -36.00 -0.14
C LEU A 163 -0.10 -37.04 0.12
N ASP A 164 1.11 -36.57 0.43
CA ASP A 164 2.24 -37.44 0.77
C ASP A 164 1.95 -38.35 1.98
N LEU A 165 1.31 -37.80 3.01
CA LEU A 165 0.90 -38.59 4.18
C LEU A 165 -0.12 -39.65 3.81
N ALA A 166 -1.14 -39.30 3.04
CA ALA A 166 -2.17 -40.23 2.59
C ALA A 166 -1.59 -41.34 1.69
N GLN A 167 -0.65 -41.01 0.82
CA GLN A 167 0.07 -41.99 -0.01
C GLN A 167 0.88 -42.95 0.84
N LYS A 168 1.62 -42.50 1.83
CA LYS A 168 2.37 -43.33 2.78
C LYS A 168 1.45 -44.25 3.56
N GLN A 169 0.32 -43.75 4.06
CA GLN A 169 -0.66 -44.59 4.77
C GLN A 169 -1.26 -45.67 3.86
N ARG A 170 -1.59 -45.30 2.62
CA ARG A 170 -2.09 -46.27 1.62
C ARG A 170 -1.06 -47.36 1.32
N GLN A 171 0.20 -46.99 1.15
CA GLN A 171 1.28 -47.95 0.89
C GLN A 171 1.46 -48.91 2.08
N SER A 172 1.52 -48.36 3.32
CA SER A 172 1.62 -49.18 4.52
C SER A 172 0.45 -50.13 4.69
N SER A 173 -0.78 -49.70 4.40
CA SER A 173 -1.97 -50.57 4.44
C SER A 173 -1.90 -51.66 3.38
N LYS A 174 -1.40 -51.36 2.18
CA LYS A 174 -1.20 -52.34 1.13
C LYS A 174 -0.15 -53.38 1.53
N ASP A 175 1.01 -52.95 2.04
CA ASP A 175 2.06 -53.85 2.51
C ASP A 175 1.57 -54.79 3.62
N LEU A 176 0.73 -54.28 4.53
CA LEU A 176 0.10 -55.12 5.57
C LEU A 176 -0.89 -56.14 4.97
N SER A 177 -1.71 -55.73 4.02
CA SER A 177 -2.63 -56.61 3.30
C SER A 177 -1.88 -57.74 2.57
N ASP A 178 -0.79 -57.41 1.88
CA ASP A 178 0.02 -58.37 1.15
C ASP A 178 0.67 -59.39 2.11
N ARG A 179 1.18 -58.94 3.27
CA ARG A 179 1.72 -59.84 4.32
C ARG A 179 0.66 -60.75 4.89
N LEU A 180 -0.52 -60.25 5.22
CA LEU A 180 -1.62 -61.08 5.73
C LEU A 180 -2.08 -62.10 4.70
N THR A 181 -2.14 -61.73 3.43
CA THR A 181 -2.48 -62.63 2.35
C THR A 181 -1.47 -63.79 2.23
N ALA A 182 -0.17 -63.49 2.32
CA ALA A 182 0.89 -64.51 2.32
C ALA A 182 0.77 -65.47 3.53
N GLN A 183 0.53 -64.96 4.73
CA GLN A 183 0.31 -65.77 5.93
C GLN A 183 -0.93 -66.68 5.81
N ILE A 184 -2.02 -66.18 5.24
CA ILE A 184 -3.19 -66.99 5.00
C ILE A 184 -2.89 -68.17 4.04
N GLN A 185 -2.16 -67.90 2.97
CA GLN A 185 -1.75 -68.96 2.03
C GLN A 185 -0.85 -69.98 2.68
N GLU A 186 0.13 -69.55 3.50
CA GLU A 186 0.99 -70.44 4.24
C GLU A 186 0.19 -71.33 5.20
N LEU A 187 -0.68 -70.75 6.02
CA LEU A 187 -1.54 -71.51 6.93
C LEU A 187 -2.50 -72.48 6.19
N GLN A 188 -3.04 -72.10 5.06
CA GLN A 188 -3.87 -72.98 4.23
C GLN A 188 -3.08 -74.18 3.71
N SER A 189 -1.82 -73.96 3.30
CA SER A 189 -0.94 -75.04 2.84
C SER A 189 -0.56 -75.98 4.00
N GLU A 190 -0.36 -75.45 5.20
CA GLU A 190 -0.07 -76.24 6.40
C GLU A 190 -1.30 -77.10 6.78
N ILE A 191 -2.51 -76.48 6.80
CA ILE A 191 -3.76 -77.22 7.04
C ILE A 191 -3.91 -78.39 6.05
N ALA A 192 -3.71 -78.10 4.76
CA ALA A 192 -3.82 -79.20 3.72
C ALA A 192 -2.79 -80.31 3.97
N SER A 193 -1.60 -80.01 4.38
CA SER A 193 -0.57 -81.01 4.72
C SER A 193 -0.92 -81.88 5.95
N LEU A 194 -1.50 -81.22 6.96
CA LEU A 194 -1.96 -81.88 8.20
C LEU A 194 -3.17 -82.79 7.93
N GLU A 195 -4.09 -82.34 7.10
CA GLU A 195 -5.25 -83.17 6.65
C GLU A 195 -4.77 -84.37 5.88
N ALA A 196 -3.87 -84.25 4.94
CA ALA A 196 -3.31 -85.36 4.22
C ALA A 196 -2.65 -86.42 5.15
N ARG A 197 -1.84 -85.97 6.13
CA ARG A 197 -1.27 -86.87 7.14
C ARG A 197 -2.30 -87.56 8.01
N ARG A 198 -3.38 -86.86 8.34
CA ARG A 198 -4.50 -87.46 9.09
C ARG A 198 -5.18 -88.57 8.31
N PHE A 199 -5.40 -88.37 7.03
CA PHE A 199 -5.98 -89.42 6.15
C PHE A 199 -5.04 -90.60 6.01
N GLU A 200 -3.71 -90.41 5.91
CA GLU A 200 -2.75 -91.52 5.89
C GLU A 200 -2.78 -92.34 7.18
N ASN A 201 -2.83 -91.68 8.35
CA ASN A 201 -2.89 -92.35 9.66
C ASN A 201 -4.20 -93.13 9.87
N ILE A 202 -5.33 -92.62 9.40
CA ILE A 202 -6.64 -93.33 9.49
C ILE A 202 -6.60 -94.58 8.63
N ASN A 203 -6.05 -94.55 7.41
CA ASN A 203 -5.92 -95.70 6.56
C ASN A 203 -4.98 -96.77 7.12
N LEU A 204 -4.03 -96.41 7.97
CA LEU A 204 -3.13 -97.37 8.62
C LEU A 204 -3.80 -98.09 9.83
N GLU A 205 -4.72 -97.41 10.54
CA GLU A 205 -5.46 -97.98 11.65
C GLU A 205 -6.60 -98.96 11.19
N ASP A 206 -7.18 -98.73 10.00
CA ASP A 206 -8.19 -99.62 9.41
C ASP A 206 -7.60 -100.89 8.81
N LEU A 207 -6.29 -101.06 8.72
CA LEU A 207 -5.57 -102.19 8.18
C LEU A 207 -4.95 -103.12 9.24
N GLN A 208 -5.16 -102.92 10.56
CA GLN A 208 -4.85 -103.80 11.66
C GLN A 208 -6.07 -104.48 12.20
#